data_5ebefbf0f48de4019a2a8d89c628bccb
#
_entry.id   5ebefbf0f48de4019a2a8d89c628bccb
#
_cell.length_a   1.000
_cell.length_b   1.000
_cell.length_c   1.000
_cell.angle_alpha   90.00
_cell.angle_beta   90.00
_cell.angle_gamma   90.00
#
_symmetry.space_group_name_H-M   'P 1'
#
loop_
_entity.id
_entity.type
_entity.pdbx_description
1 polymer ?
#
loop_
_entity_poly.entity_id
_entity_poly.type
_entity_poly.pdbx_seq_one_letter_code
_entity_poly.pdbx_strand_id
1 'polypeptide(L)'
;MTMRKQNIFRCLTLLSASILISTGLTAQEKSDSLSTAAVSTVSGDDLYHIQSANLSNTWVGMLPGLTVLQGNGAVGYDNAQWLIRGVNSYGSGAWNSAKIFVDGFEVNSEYLVSLSPSEIESVSILKDGAALAIYGDRGANGVIKIETKRGKIGPATVSANVRYGATTPNVINKPLNSYDFANLYNQAVSNDNGMVWTPKYSDDQLAAYKNGTGVNVDWYDEVLRDSGSYMDGDVIFNGGNENARYNVNLGYLNTQGLFNTKNTDKTKNLG
;
A
#
# COMPACT_ATOMS: atom_id res chain seq x y z
N MET A 1 -39.16 1.16 -9.68
CA MET A 1 -37.72 1.40 -9.47
C MET A 1 -37.45 1.67 -7.98
N THR A 2 -37.93 0.81 -7.07
CA THR A 2 -37.92 1.08 -5.61
C THR A 2 -37.72 -0.17 -4.75
N MET A 3 -37.08 -1.25 -5.25
CA MET A 3 -36.92 -2.47 -4.47
C MET A 3 -35.45 -2.97 -4.34
N ARG A 4 -34.46 -2.14 -4.63
CA ARG A 4 -33.02 -2.54 -4.55
C ARG A 4 -32.23 -1.89 -3.43
N LYS A 5 -32.82 -1.00 -2.63
CA LYS A 5 -32.15 -0.28 -1.53
C LYS A 5 -32.41 -0.84 -0.11
N GLN A 6 -33.29 -1.80 0.06
CA GLN A 6 -33.63 -2.32 1.41
C GLN A 6 -32.78 -3.49 1.90
N ASN A 7 -32.01 -4.16 1.05
CA ASN A 7 -31.21 -5.31 1.49
C ASN A 7 -29.80 -4.97 2.00
N ILE A 8 -29.34 -3.73 1.83
CA ILE A 8 -28.01 -3.28 2.31
C ILE A 8 -28.04 -2.91 3.80
N PHE A 9 -29.18 -2.47 4.31
CA PHE A 9 -29.29 -2.03 5.70
C PHE A 9 -29.49 -3.14 6.75
N ARG A 10 -29.80 -4.36 6.33
CA ARG A 10 -29.99 -5.49 7.25
C ARG A 10 -28.73 -6.30 7.58
N CYS A 11 -27.63 -6.11 6.88
CA CYS A 11 -26.33 -6.71 7.20
C CYS A 11 -25.45 -5.88 8.17
N LEU A 12 -25.83 -4.63 8.45
CA LEU A 12 -24.98 -3.70 9.20
C LEU A 12 -25.21 -3.69 10.70
N THR A 13 -26.13 -4.50 11.26
CA THR A 13 -26.49 -4.47 12.67
C THR A 13 -25.98 -5.65 13.52
N LEU A 14 -25.13 -6.51 12.95
CA LEU A 14 -24.62 -7.68 13.70
C LEU A 14 -23.09 -7.72 13.89
N LEU A 15 -22.36 -6.64 13.62
CA LEU A 15 -20.89 -6.64 13.77
C LEU A 15 -20.37 -5.47 14.65
N SER A 16 -21.03 -5.19 15.77
CA SER A 16 -20.52 -4.26 16.77
C SER A 16 -20.33 -4.93 18.13
N ALA A 17 -19.40 -5.85 18.23
CA ALA A 17 -18.87 -6.30 19.53
C ALA A 17 -17.53 -7.01 19.33
N SER A 18 -16.46 -6.26 19.16
CA SER A 18 -15.13 -6.70 19.57
C SER A 18 -14.43 -5.56 20.27
N ILE A 19 -14.45 -5.67 21.57
CA ILE A 19 -13.83 -4.76 22.54
C ILE A 19 -12.31 -4.86 22.39
N LEU A 20 -11.71 -3.73 22.07
CA LEU A 20 -10.29 -3.45 22.15
C LEU A 20 -9.79 -3.60 23.59
N ILE A 21 -8.92 -4.54 23.82
CA ILE A 21 -7.97 -4.47 24.94
C ILE A 21 -6.60 -4.25 24.34
N SER A 22 -6.19 -2.98 24.35
CA SER A 22 -4.83 -2.58 24.04
C SER A 22 -3.93 -2.92 25.22
N THR A 23 -3.11 -3.95 25.10
CA THR A 23 -1.97 -4.14 25.98
C THR A 23 -0.69 -3.86 25.21
N GLY A 24 0.05 -2.94 25.75
CA GLY A 24 1.38 -2.43 25.49
C GLY A 24 2.20 -3.05 24.35
N LEU A 25 2.58 -2.20 23.41
CA LEU A 25 3.72 -2.44 22.53
C LEU A 25 4.98 -2.60 23.38
N THR A 26 5.41 -3.83 23.60
CA THR A 26 6.80 -4.12 23.90
C THR A 26 7.36 -4.77 22.64
N ALA A 27 7.99 -3.97 21.78
CA ALA A 27 8.90 -4.50 20.79
C ALA A 27 10.01 -5.22 21.55
N GLN A 28 9.86 -6.52 21.72
CA GLN A 28 10.89 -7.34 22.34
C GLN A 28 11.93 -7.60 21.26
N GLU A 29 12.87 -6.69 21.18
CA GLU A 29 14.14 -6.89 20.50
C GLU A 29 14.82 -8.07 21.18
N LYS A 30 14.67 -9.27 20.60
CA LYS A 30 15.48 -10.42 20.96
C LYS A 30 16.87 -10.19 20.37
N SER A 31 17.63 -9.28 21.00
CA SER A 31 19.03 -9.09 20.69
C SER A 31 19.74 -10.35 21.17
N ASP A 32 20.23 -11.14 20.24
CA ASP A 32 21.34 -12.05 20.51
C ASP A 32 22.51 -11.17 20.94
N SER A 33 22.73 -11.08 22.26
CA SER A 33 23.66 -10.14 22.91
C SER A 33 25.14 -10.36 22.51
N LEU A 34 25.41 -11.30 21.62
CA LEU A 34 26.72 -11.64 21.07
C LEU A 34 26.85 -11.33 19.57
N SER A 35 25.78 -10.93 18.89
CA SER A 35 25.84 -10.60 17.46
C SER A 35 26.24 -9.14 17.27
N THR A 36 27.31 -8.89 16.51
CA THR A 36 27.69 -7.54 16.05
C THR A 36 26.90 -7.07 14.83
N ALA A 37 25.99 -7.92 14.30
CA ALA A 37 25.20 -7.66 13.13
C ALA A 37 24.09 -6.63 13.41
N ALA A 38 24.01 -5.58 12.59
CA ALA A 38 22.95 -4.58 12.69
C ALA A 38 21.67 -5.09 11.99
N VAL A 39 20.79 -5.69 12.78
CA VAL A 39 19.49 -6.23 12.33
C VAL A 39 18.37 -5.47 13.04
N SER A 40 17.32 -5.17 12.34
CA SER A 40 16.03 -4.71 12.92
C SER A 40 14.94 -5.65 12.51
N THR A 41 14.12 -6.05 13.46
CA THR A 41 13.04 -7.03 13.25
C THR A 41 11.71 -6.47 13.76
N VAL A 42 10.64 -6.73 13.01
CA VAL A 42 9.25 -6.46 13.40
C VAL A 42 8.47 -7.77 13.34
N SER A 43 7.52 -7.94 14.25
CA SER A 43 6.62 -9.09 14.27
C SER A 43 5.59 -8.99 13.14
N GLY A 44 5.19 -10.13 12.56
CA GLY A 44 4.09 -10.18 11.61
C GLY A 44 2.76 -9.72 12.22
N ASP A 45 2.55 -9.92 13.51
CA ASP A 45 1.35 -9.47 14.19
C ASP A 45 1.25 -7.94 14.26
N ASP A 46 2.37 -7.23 14.41
CA ASP A 46 2.41 -5.76 14.35
C ASP A 46 2.08 -5.26 12.94
N LEU A 47 2.53 -5.95 11.90
CA LEU A 47 2.24 -5.63 10.50
C LEU A 47 0.76 -5.85 10.14
N TYR A 48 0.13 -6.83 10.75
CA TYR A 48 -1.27 -7.15 10.52
C TYR A 48 -2.21 -5.99 10.86
N HIS A 49 -1.85 -5.16 11.83
CA HIS A 49 -2.66 -4.01 12.25
C HIS A 49 -2.61 -2.81 11.29
N ILE A 50 -1.69 -2.83 10.32
CA ILE A 50 -1.56 -1.74 9.35
C ILE A 50 -2.52 -1.98 8.19
N GLN A 51 -3.40 -1.01 7.96
CA GLN A 51 -4.40 -1.07 6.90
C GLN A 51 -3.80 -0.66 5.56
N SER A 52 -3.22 -1.61 4.85
CA SER A 52 -2.80 -1.44 3.46
C SER A 52 -3.17 -2.67 2.66
N ALA A 53 -3.66 -2.47 1.43
CA ALA A 53 -3.94 -3.57 0.50
C ALA A 53 -2.65 -4.22 -0.04
N ASN A 54 -1.55 -3.46 -0.08
CA ASN A 54 -0.26 -3.95 -0.53
C ASN A 54 0.71 -4.05 0.65
N LEU A 55 1.16 -5.26 0.94
CA LEU A 55 2.10 -5.55 2.03
C LEU A 55 3.37 -4.71 1.95
N SER A 56 3.84 -4.39 0.74
CA SER A 56 5.06 -3.60 0.54
C SER A 56 5.02 -2.23 1.21
N ASN A 57 3.83 -1.66 1.38
CA ASN A 57 3.62 -0.34 1.98
C ASN A 57 3.39 -0.39 3.50
N THR A 58 3.21 -1.57 4.09
CA THR A 58 2.95 -1.70 5.53
C THR A 58 4.19 -1.45 6.39
N TRP A 59 5.38 -1.47 5.82
CA TRP A 59 6.64 -1.36 6.57
C TRP A 59 7.11 0.07 6.81
N VAL A 60 6.35 1.06 6.31
CA VAL A 60 6.67 2.49 6.48
C VAL A 60 6.77 2.83 7.96
N GLY A 61 7.97 3.28 8.38
CA GLY A 61 8.22 3.69 9.77
C GLY A 61 8.35 2.57 10.81
N MET A 62 8.19 1.30 10.41
CA MET A 62 8.23 0.15 11.34
C MET A 62 9.65 -0.35 11.61
N LEU A 63 10.54 -0.23 10.63
CA LEU A 63 11.88 -0.79 10.69
C LEU A 63 12.93 0.32 10.66
N PRO A 64 13.66 0.56 11.77
CA PRO A 64 14.71 1.58 11.83
C PRO A 64 15.79 1.34 10.77
N GLY A 65 16.04 2.35 9.92
CA GLY A 65 17.01 2.29 8.82
C GLY A 65 16.44 1.83 7.49
N LEU A 66 15.14 1.55 7.41
CA LEU A 66 14.41 1.31 6.17
C LEU A 66 13.72 2.59 5.71
N THR A 67 13.96 3.00 4.49
CA THR A 67 13.20 4.04 3.79
C THR A 67 12.33 3.36 2.75
N VAL A 68 11.04 3.61 2.82
CA VAL A 68 10.04 3.07 1.89
C VAL A 68 9.57 4.21 0.99
N LEU A 69 9.74 4.05 -0.31
CA LEU A 69 9.34 5.03 -1.31
C LEU A 69 8.21 4.44 -2.16
N GLN A 70 7.02 4.99 -2.00
CA GLN A 70 5.88 4.67 -2.86
C GLN A 70 5.76 5.74 -3.94
N GLY A 71 6.04 5.38 -5.19
CA GLY A 71 6.00 6.32 -6.31
C GLY A 71 4.61 6.53 -6.91
N ASN A 72 3.71 5.57 -6.69
CA ASN A 72 2.36 5.57 -7.26
C ASN A 72 1.39 4.92 -6.27
N GLY A 73 0.14 5.38 -6.24
CA GLY A 73 -0.93 4.80 -5.43
C GLY A 73 -2.00 4.06 -6.25
N ALA A 74 -1.77 3.88 -7.56
CA ALA A 74 -2.72 3.15 -8.42
C ALA A 74 -2.64 1.65 -8.14
N VAL A 75 -3.78 0.99 -8.03
CA VAL A 75 -3.89 -0.45 -7.78
C VAL A 75 -3.09 -1.25 -8.82
N GLY A 76 -2.21 -2.13 -8.34
CA GLY A 76 -1.30 -2.94 -9.16
C GLY A 76 -0.02 -2.24 -9.62
N TYR A 77 0.12 -0.94 -9.33
CA TYR A 77 1.33 -0.14 -9.59
C TYR A 77 1.84 0.56 -8.33
N ASP A 78 1.36 0.16 -7.17
CA ASP A 78 1.60 0.77 -5.86
C ASP A 78 2.74 0.08 -5.09
N ASN A 79 3.55 -0.73 -5.76
CA ASN A 79 4.70 -1.37 -5.14
C ASN A 79 5.71 -0.34 -4.64
N ALA A 80 6.14 -0.52 -3.40
CA ALA A 80 7.16 0.31 -2.81
C ALA A 80 8.57 -0.09 -3.25
N GLN A 81 9.46 0.89 -3.28
CA GLN A 81 10.90 0.69 -3.33
C GLN A 81 11.47 0.80 -1.92
N TRP A 82 12.36 -0.11 -1.55
CA TRP A 82 12.96 -0.15 -0.22
C TRP A 82 14.44 0.17 -0.30
N LEU A 83 14.85 1.18 0.46
CA LEU A 83 16.22 1.60 0.59
C LEU A 83 16.68 1.36 2.03
N ILE A 84 17.72 0.59 2.22
CA ILE A 84 18.33 0.37 3.52
C ILE A 84 19.55 1.29 3.65
N ARG A 85 19.48 2.23 4.64
CA ARG A 85 20.49 3.27 4.85
C ARG A 85 20.71 4.19 3.64
N GLY A 86 19.71 4.32 2.75
CA GLY A 86 19.74 5.20 1.58
C GLY A 86 20.21 4.52 0.31
N VAL A 87 20.68 5.33 -0.65
CA VAL A 87 21.16 4.87 -1.95
C VAL A 87 22.63 4.46 -1.84
N ASN A 88 22.92 3.19 -2.08
CA ASN A 88 24.25 2.60 -1.88
C ASN A 88 24.97 2.25 -3.19
N SER A 89 24.31 2.32 -4.34
CA SER A 89 24.91 2.00 -5.64
C SER A 89 24.70 3.12 -6.64
N TYR A 90 25.59 3.20 -7.62
CA TYR A 90 25.46 4.11 -8.75
C TYR A 90 24.43 3.56 -9.74
N GLY A 91 23.26 4.15 -9.73
CA GLY A 91 22.13 3.73 -10.57
C GLY A 91 20.84 4.35 -10.05
N SER A 92 19.75 4.18 -10.79
CA SER A 92 18.42 4.68 -10.41
C SER A 92 17.41 3.54 -10.27
N GLY A 93 16.38 3.78 -9.50
CA GLY A 93 15.24 2.86 -9.39
C GLY A 93 15.57 1.54 -8.73
N ALA A 94 15.15 0.44 -9.35
CA ALA A 94 15.24 -0.91 -8.81
C ALA A 94 16.65 -1.40 -8.46
N TRP A 95 17.69 -0.84 -9.07
CA TRP A 95 19.09 -1.19 -8.81
C TRP A 95 19.54 -0.86 -7.39
N ASN A 96 18.90 0.12 -6.75
CA ASN A 96 19.18 0.52 -5.37
C ASN A 96 18.27 -0.13 -4.33
N SER A 97 17.25 -0.89 -4.75
CA SER A 97 16.34 -1.57 -3.84
C SER A 97 17.05 -2.70 -3.08
N ALA A 98 16.70 -2.83 -1.81
CA ALA A 98 17.08 -3.99 -1.02
C ALA A 98 16.52 -5.28 -1.64
N LYS A 99 17.26 -6.37 -1.53
CA LYS A 99 16.81 -7.69 -1.95
C LYS A 99 15.89 -8.31 -0.91
N ILE A 100 14.89 -9.06 -1.38
CA ILE A 100 13.88 -9.68 -0.53
C ILE A 100 14.09 -11.18 -0.55
N PHE A 101 14.12 -11.76 0.65
CA PHE A 101 14.19 -13.20 0.84
C PHE A 101 13.01 -13.66 1.71
N VAL A 102 12.23 -14.60 1.18
CA VAL A 102 11.15 -15.25 1.92
C VAL A 102 11.57 -16.68 2.19
N ASP A 103 11.66 -17.05 3.46
CA ASP A 103 12.12 -18.36 3.94
C ASP A 103 13.45 -18.83 3.29
N GLY A 104 14.33 -17.87 2.97
CA GLY A 104 15.63 -18.11 2.36
C GLY A 104 15.67 -18.09 0.84
N PHE A 105 14.54 -17.93 0.16
CA PHE A 105 14.46 -17.80 -1.29
C PHE A 105 14.35 -16.34 -1.71
N GLU A 106 15.16 -15.93 -2.69
CA GLU A 106 15.06 -14.57 -3.26
C GLU A 106 13.77 -14.45 -4.07
N VAL A 107 13.01 -13.41 -3.79
CA VAL A 107 11.73 -13.09 -4.46
C VAL A 107 11.74 -11.65 -4.97
N ASN A 108 10.86 -11.36 -5.93
CA ASN A 108 10.63 -10.00 -6.39
C ASN A 108 9.55 -9.29 -5.55
N SER A 109 9.41 -7.97 -5.73
CA SER A 109 8.42 -7.17 -5.02
C SER A 109 6.97 -7.57 -5.34
N GLU A 110 6.73 -8.11 -6.52
CA GLU A 110 5.39 -8.54 -6.96
C GLU A 110 4.90 -9.75 -6.14
N TYR A 111 5.82 -10.61 -5.70
CA TYR A 111 5.47 -11.74 -4.83
C TYR A 111 4.84 -11.29 -3.51
N LEU A 112 5.26 -10.12 -2.99
CA LEU A 112 4.72 -9.60 -1.72
C LEU A 112 3.24 -9.22 -1.80
N VAL A 113 2.73 -8.91 -3.00
CA VAL A 113 1.31 -8.61 -3.19
C VAL A 113 0.44 -9.86 -2.94
N SER A 114 1.00 -11.05 -3.20
CA SER A 114 0.30 -12.31 -2.98
C SER A 114 0.42 -12.83 -1.55
N LEU A 115 1.36 -12.29 -0.75
CA LEU A 115 1.61 -12.73 0.61
C LEU A 115 0.69 -11.99 1.60
N SER A 116 -0.10 -12.72 2.37
CA SER A 116 -0.93 -12.11 3.40
C SER A 116 -0.08 -11.72 4.63
N PRO A 117 -0.32 -10.56 5.26
CA PRO A 117 0.32 -10.21 6.54
C PRO A 117 0.10 -11.26 7.63
N SER A 118 -1.01 -12.01 7.59
CA SER A 118 -1.33 -13.06 8.53
C SER A 118 -0.41 -14.30 8.45
N GLU A 119 0.25 -14.50 7.29
CA GLU A 119 1.23 -15.57 7.07
C GLU A 119 2.61 -15.25 7.64
N ILE A 120 2.90 -13.98 7.90
CA ILE A 120 4.21 -13.54 8.30
C ILE A 120 4.42 -13.79 9.79
N GLU A 121 5.54 -14.43 10.13
CA GLU A 121 6.02 -14.53 11.52
C GLU A 121 6.85 -13.30 11.89
N SER A 122 7.81 -12.92 11.01
CA SER A 122 8.66 -11.76 11.24
C SER A 122 9.23 -11.19 9.94
N VAL A 123 9.51 -9.90 9.95
CA VAL A 123 10.29 -9.21 8.91
C VAL A 123 11.52 -8.61 9.55
N SER A 124 12.69 -8.97 9.02
CA SER A 124 14.00 -8.49 9.50
C SER A 124 14.73 -7.78 8.38
N ILE A 125 15.37 -6.64 8.68
CA ILE A 125 16.28 -5.98 7.76
C ILE A 125 17.73 -6.14 8.23
N LEU A 126 18.58 -6.56 7.31
CA LEU A 126 20.01 -6.72 7.51
C LEU A 126 20.71 -5.52 6.87
N LYS A 127 21.45 -4.78 7.69
CA LYS A 127 21.91 -3.42 7.35
C LYS A 127 23.43 -3.28 7.16
N ASP A 128 24.23 -4.25 7.59
CA ASP A 128 25.68 -4.14 7.57
C ASP A 128 26.36 -5.38 6.96
N GLY A 129 27.67 -5.26 6.71
CA GLY A 129 28.44 -6.31 6.07
C GLY A 129 28.48 -7.61 6.88
N ALA A 130 28.42 -7.57 8.21
CA ALA A 130 28.39 -8.76 9.04
C ALA A 130 27.07 -9.54 8.87
N ALA A 131 25.95 -8.80 8.84
CA ALA A 131 24.64 -9.40 8.59
C ALA A 131 24.46 -9.87 7.14
N LEU A 132 25.12 -9.22 6.18
CA LEU A 132 24.99 -9.46 4.75
C LEU A 132 25.98 -10.49 4.20
N ALA A 133 26.99 -10.91 4.98
CA ALA A 133 28.06 -11.80 4.55
C ALA A 133 27.59 -13.11 3.90
N ILE A 134 26.45 -13.64 4.35
CA ILE A 134 25.85 -14.87 3.81
C ILE A 134 25.17 -14.68 2.45
N TYR A 135 24.87 -13.42 2.05
CA TYR A 135 24.17 -13.08 0.82
C TYR A 135 25.11 -12.64 -0.31
N GLY A 136 26.41 -12.42 0.01
CA GLY A 136 27.42 -11.99 -0.94
C GLY A 136 27.08 -10.67 -1.63
N ASP A 137 27.30 -10.59 -2.93
CA ASP A 137 27.02 -9.42 -3.77
C ASP A 137 25.54 -9.04 -3.82
N ARG A 138 24.64 -10.03 -3.66
CA ARG A 138 23.19 -9.81 -3.60
C ARG A 138 22.78 -8.96 -2.42
N GLY A 139 23.57 -8.94 -1.33
CA GLY A 139 23.35 -8.14 -0.14
C GLY A 139 23.83 -6.70 -0.24
N ALA A 140 24.44 -6.26 -1.34
CA ALA A 140 25.12 -4.96 -1.43
C ALA A 140 24.22 -3.75 -1.06
N ASN A 141 22.93 -3.79 -1.37
CA ASN A 141 21.95 -2.74 -1.04
C ASN A 141 21.14 -3.06 0.22
N GLY A 142 21.55 -4.07 1.00
CA GLY A 142 20.83 -4.57 2.13
C GLY A 142 19.85 -5.67 1.77
N VAL A 143 19.40 -6.40 2.78
CA VAL A 143 18.50 -7.54 2.64
C VAL A 143 17.31 -7.38 3.56
N ILE A 144 16.13 -7.65 3.01
CA ILE A 144 14.87 -7.81 3.74
C ILE A 144 14.61 -9.31 3.82
N LYS A 145 14.60 -9.85 5.03
CA LYS A 145 14.32 -11.25 5.30
C LYS A 145 12.92 -11.37 5.89
N ILE A 146 12.09 -12.16 5.26
CA ILE A 146 10.74 -12.48 5.71
C ILE A 146 10.71 -13.93 6.11
N GLU A 147 10.22 -14.22 7.30
CA GLU A 147 9.96 -15.55 7.79
C GLU A 147 8.47 -15.77 7.88
N THR A 148 7.99 -16.86 7.27
CA THR A 148 6.56 -17.21 7.31
C THR A 148 6.24 -18.08 8.53
N LYS A 149 4.99 -18.01 9.01
CA LYS A 149 4.49 -18.81 10.12
C LYS A 149 4.55 -20.28 9.76
N ARG A 150 5.18 -21.07 10.61
CA ARG A 150 5.28 -22.52 10.46
C ARG A 150 4.22 -23.24 11.28
N GLY A 151 3.94 -24.49 10.89
CA GLY A 151 3.06 -25.37 11.67
C GLY A 151 3.55 -25.56 13.10
N LYS A 152 2.65 -25.49 14.06
CA LYS A 152 2.94 -25.71 15.50
C LYS A 152 2.54 -27.13 15.90
N ILE A 153 3.28 -27.71 16.86
CA ILE A 153 2.87 -28.99 17.49
C ILE A 153 1.64 -28.73 18.33
N GLY A 154 0.57 -29.46 18.09
CA GLY A 154 -0.68 -29.32 18.81
C GLY A 154 -1.90 -29.73 17.98
N PRO A 155 -3.08 -29.67 18.59
CA PRO A 155 -4.31 -29.92 17.86
C PRO A 155 -4.50 -28.94 16.71
N ALA A 156 -5.21 -29.37 15.67
CA ALA A 156 -5.54 -28.53 14.53
C ALA A 156 -6.31 -27.29 14.99
N THR A 157 -5.83 -26.13 14.60
CA THR A 157 -6.49 -24.84 14.81
C THR A 157 -6.88 -24.23 13.47
N VAL A 158 -8.04 -23.60 13.42
CA VAL A 158 -8.51 -22.87 12.26
C VAL A 158 -8.73 -21.44 12.68
N SER A 159 -8.12 -20.52 11.97
CA SER A 159 -8.37 -19.08 12.12
C SER A 159 -8.84 -18.50 10.79
N ALA A 160 -9.79 -17.58 10.85
CA ALA A 160 -10.30 -16.88 9.69
C ALA A 160 -10.29 -15.38 9.99
N ASN A 161 -9.78 -14.61 9.03
CA ASN A 161 -9.72 -13.16 9.11
C ASN A 161 -10.41 -12.57 7.89
N VAL A 162 -11.11 -11.45 8.07
CA VAL A 162 -11.69 -10.68 6.98
C VAL A 162 -11.46 -9.20 7.26
N ARG A 163 -10.88 -8.52 6.29
CA ARG A 163 -10.66 -7.07 6.33
C ARG A 163 -11.40 -6.43 5.16
N TYR A 164 -12.04 -5.32 5.43
CA TYR A 164 -12.68 -4.50 4.42
C TYR A 164 -12.34 -3.04 4.64
N GLY A 165 -11.97 -2.34 3.57
CA GLY A 165 -11.61 -0.94 3.63
C GLY A 165 -12.08 -0.16 2.41
N ALA A 166 -12.12 1.16 2.57
CA ALA A 166 -12.36 2.11 1.50
C ALA A 166 -11.12 2.98 1.30
N THR A 167 -10.78 3.22 0.04
CA THR A 167 -9.70 4.11 -0.35
C THR A 167 -10.31 5.34 -1.00
N THR A 168 -9.97 6.53 -0.51
CA THR A 168 -10.42 7.80 -1.09
C THR A 168 -9.24 8.50 -1.76
N PRO A 169 -9.47 9.22 -2.88
CA PRO A 169 -8.40 9.99 -3.51
C PRO A 169 -7.98 11.13 -2.58
N ASN A 170 -6.67 11.26 -2.35
CA ASN A 170 -6.12 12.42 -1.69
C ASN A 170 -5.74 13.45 -2.75
N VAL A 171 -6.69 14.27 -3.14
CA VAL A 171 -6.48 15.32 -4.15
C VAL A 171 -5.86 16.53 -3.46
N ILE A 172 -4.55 16.69 -3.62
CA ILE A 172 -3.81 17.84 -3.04
C ILE A 172 -4.08 19.10 -3.86
N ASN A 173 -4.20 18.98 -5.18
CA ASN A 173 -4.42 20.11 -6.08
C ASN A 173 -5.69 19.88 -6.91
N LYS A 174 -6.81 20.45 -6.47
CA LYS A 174 -8.03 20.44 -7.28
C LYS A 174 -7.85 21.37 -8.49
N PRO A 175 -8.17 20.94 -9.73
CA PRO A 175 -8.09 21.81 -10.89
C PRO A 175 -9.06 22.99 -10.74
N LEU A 176 -8.67 24.11 -11.34
CA LEU A 176 -9.53 25.29 -11.42
C LEU A 176 -10.70 25.02 -12.38
N ASN A 177 -11.84 25.63 -12.10
CA ASN A 177 -12.92 25.67 -13.08
C ASN A 177 -12.52 26.50 -14.31
N SER A 178 -13.27 26.38 -15.39
CA SER A 178 -12.93 27.04 -16.67
C SER A 178 -12.88 28.57 -16.58
N TYR A 179 -13.72 29.19 -15.74
CA TYR A 179 -13.73 30.64 -15.53
C TYR A 179 -12.46 31.09 -14.82
N ASP A 180 -12.13 30.49 -13.69
CA ASP A 180 -10.95 30.87 -12.90
C ASP A 180 -9.68 30.61 -13.68
N PHE A 181 -9.59 29.48 -14.39
CA PHE A 181 -8.46 29.16 -15.25
C PHE A 181 -8.27 30.22 -16.34
N ALA A 182 -9.33 30.55 -17.10
CA ALA A 182 -9.26 31.49 -18.20
C ALA A 182 -8.90 32.90 -17.72
N ASN A 183 -9.42 33.32 -16.58
CA ASN A 183 -9.13 34.62 -15.98
C ASN A 183 -7.67 34.71 -15.52
N LEU A 184 -7.18 33.71 -14.78
CA LEU A 184 -5.79 33.67 -14.34
C LEU A 184 -4.81 33.55 -15.51
N TYR A 185 -5.19 32.80 -16.54
CA TYR A 185 -4.38 32.70 -17.76
C TYR A 185 -4.23 34.04 -18.47
N ASN A 186 -5.32 34.81 -18.65
CA ASN A 186 -5.27 36.15 -19.22
C ASN A 186 -4.39 37.08 -18.37
N GLN A 187 -4.46 36.98 -17.06
CA GLN A 187 -3.61 37.76 -16.16
C GLN A 187 -2.13 37.36 -16.28
N ALA A 188 -1.82 36.10 -16.40
CA ALA A 188 -0.45 35.62 -16.59
C ALA A 188 0.14 36.16 -17.92
N VAL A 189 -0.62 36.03 -19.02
CA VAL A 189 -0.20 36.57 -20.32
C VAL A 189 0.02 38.07 -20.27
N SER A 190 -0.84 38.83 -19.58
CA SER A 190 -0.66 40.28 -19.40
C SER A 190 0.63 40.61 -18.65
N ASN A 191 0.93 39.86 -17.60
CA ASN A 191 2.16 40.04 -16.79
C ASN A 191 3.42 39.75 -17.62
N ASP A 192 3.41 38.68 -18.41
CA ASP A 192 4.52 38.33 -19.30
C ASP A 192 4.77 39.35 -20.40
N ASN A 193 3.71 40.02 -20.87
CA ASN A 193 3.78 41.09 -21.90
C ASN A 193 4.04 42.50 -21.33
N GLY A 194 4.63 42.59 -20.14
CA GLY A 194 4.94 43.88 -19.52
C GLY A 194 3.70 44.66 -19.08
N MET A 195 2.66 43.96 -18.65
CA MET A 195 1.36 44.48 -18.22
C MET A 195 0.50 45.05 -19.36
N VAL A 196 0.82 44.73 -20.61
CA VAL A 196 -0.05 45.04 -21.75
C VAL A 196 -1.17 44.00 -21.79
N TRP A 197 -2.41 44.49 -21.70
CA TRP A 197 -3.58 43.59 -21.71
C TRP A 197 -3.79 43.00 -23.12
N THR A 198 -3.44 41.70 -23.25
CA THR A 198 -3.62 40.90 -24.46
C THR A 198 -4.32 39.61 -24.12
N PRO A 199 -5.64 39.64 -23.87
CA PRO A 199 -6.33 38.46 -23.39
C PRO A 199 -6.39 37.38 -24.47
N LYS A 200 -6.12 36.12 -24.06
CA LYS A 200 -6.34 34.96 -24.90
C LYS A 200 -7.81 34.52 -24.90
N TYR A 201 -8.47 34.69 -23.80
CA TYR A 201 -9.90 34.41 -23.63
C TYR A 201 -10.65 35.76 -23.65
N SER A 202 -11.63 35.90 -24.54
CA SER A 202 -12.44 37.13 -24.66
C SER A 202 -13.41 37.27 -23.45
N ASP A 203 -13.92 38.50 -23.26
CA ASP A 203 -14.90 38.77 -22.21
C ASP A 203 -16.18 37.96 -22.38
N ASP A 204 -16.61 37.72 -23.64
CA ASP A 204 -17.76 36.86 -23.95
C ASP A 204 -17.52 35.42 -23.53
N GLN A 205 -16.30 34.89 -23.73
CA GLN A 205 -15.93 33.54 -23.29
C GLN A 205 -15.87 33.46 -21.77
N LEU A 206 -15.31 34.46 -21.10
CA LEU A 206 -15.31 34.54 -19.64
C LEU A 206 -16.74 34.59 -19.07
N ALA A 207 -17.62 35.39 -19.70
CA ALA A 207 -19.02 35.45 -19.32
C ALA A 207 -19.74 34.11 -19.52
N ALA A 208 -19.48 33.40 -20.63
CA ALA A 208 -20.04 32.10 -20.89
C ALA A 208 -19.60 31.05 -19.84
N TYR A 209 -18.33 31.04 -19.46
CA TYR A 209 -17.82 30.15 -18.39
C TYR A 209 -18.44 30.49 -17.03
N LYS A 210 -18.56 31.79 -16.72
CA LYS A 210 -19.17 32.24 -15.46
C LYS A 210 -20.65 31.92 -15.34
N ASN A 211 -21.38 32.02 -16.45
CA ASN A 211 -22.83 31.76 -16.50
C ASN A 211 -23.18 30.27 -16.69
N GLY A 212 -22.17 29.39 -16.82
CA GLY A 212 -22.39 27.97 -17.02
C GLY A 212 -22.85 27.56 -18.41
N THR A 213 -22.82 28.49 -19.40
CA THR A 213 -23.13 28.19 -20.82
C THR A 213 -21.91 27.73 -21.61
N GLY A 214 -20.70 27.98 -21.07
CA GLY A 214 -19.43 27.49 -21.62
C GLY A 214 -19.07 26.10 -21.11
N VAL A 215 -18.14 25.45 -21.81
CA VAL A 215 -17.64 24.12 -21.41
C VAL A 215 -16.88 24.23 -20.10
N ASN A 216 -17.32 23.50 -19.09
CA ASN A 216 -16.62 23.37 -17.81
C ASN A 216 -16.66 21.89 -17.39
N VAL A 217 -15.54 21.20 -17.54
CA VAL A 217 -15.40 19.77 -17.22
C VAL A 217 -14.42 19.63 -16.08
N ASP A 218 -14.87 19.06 -14.98
CA ASP A 218 -13.96 18.58 -13.93
C ASP A 218 -13.46 17.17 -14.30
N TRP A 219 -12.24 17.11 -14.79
CA TRP A 219 -11.62 15.85 -15.21
C TRP A 219 -11.37 14.90 -14.05
N TYR A 220 -11.27 15.39 -12.81
CA TYR A 220 -11.17 14.50 -11.65
C TYR A 220 -12.46 13.73 -11.44
N ASP A 221 -13.60 14.42 -11.48
CA ASP A 221 -14.90 13.80 -11.30
C ASP A 221 -15.25 12.84 -12.45
N GLU A 222 -14.78 13.13 -13.68
CA GLU A 222 -14.99 12.26 -14.84
C GLU A 222 -14.11 10.99 -14.82
N VAL A 223 -12.85 11.14 -14.40
CA VAL A 223 -11.85 10.07 -14.50
C VAL A 223 -11.72 9.28 -13.21
N LEU A 224 -11.94 9.91 -12.06
CA LEU A 224 -11.80 9.29 -10.76
C LEU A 224 -13.15 8.99 -10.14
N ARG A 225 -13.19 7.94 -9.34
CA ARG A 225 -14.29 7.61 -8.44
C ARG A 225 -14.08 8.31 -7.11
N ASP A 226 -15.17 8.59 -6.41
CA ASP A 226 -15.14 9.13 -5.05
C ASP A 226 -14.44 8.19 -4.07
N SER A 227 -14.52 6.88 -4.31
CA SER A 227 -13.86 5.87 -3.49
C SER A 227 -13.61 4.57 -4.25
N GLY A 228 -12.50 3.94 -3.93
CA GLY A 228 -12.22 2.53 -4.19
C GLY A 228 -12.54 1.68 -2.97
N SER A 229 -12.49 0.38 -3.12
CA SER A 229 -12.66 -0.57 -2.01
C SER A 229 -11.62 -1.68 -2.09
N TYR A 230 -11.24 -2.20 -0.94
CA TYR A 230 -10.54 -3.46 -0.87
C TYR A 230 -11.22 -4.42 0.09
N MET A 231 -11.16 -5.68 -0.21
CA MET A 231 -11.58 -6.78 0.64
C MET A 231 -10.48 -7.82 0.65
N ASP A 232 -10.02 -8.15 1.83
CA ASP A 232 -9.01 -9.16 2.07
C ASP A 232 -9.56 -10.17 3.07
N GLY A 233 -9.42 -11.45 2.76
CA GLY A 233 -9.88 -12.53 3.64
C GLY A 233 -8.94 -13.70 3.55
N ASP A 234 -8.60 -14.29 4.70
CA ASP A 234 -7.77 -15.46 4.79
C ASP A 234 -8.31 -16.49 5.78
N VAL A 235 -8.07 -17.76 5.48
CA VAL A 235 -8.35 -18.87 6.37
C VAL A 235 -7.08 -19.68 6.53
N ILE A 236 -6.63 -19.82 7.78
CA ILE A 236 -5.38 -20.48 8.14
C ILE A 236 -5.70 -21.77 8.91
N PHE A 237 -5.17 -22.89 8.45
CA PHE A 237 -5.19 -24.18 9.10
C PHE A 237 -3.79 -24.47 9.65
N ASN A 238 -3.63 -24.57 10.94
CA ASN A 238 -2.35 -24.81 11.59
C ASN A 238 -2.46 -25.97 12.55
N GLY A 239 -1.46 -26.85 12.54
CA GLY A 239 -1.41 -27.99 13.46
C GLY A 239 -0.24 -28.93 13.17
N GLY A 240 -0.17 -30.02 13.93
CA GLY A 240 0.83 -31.02 13.69
C GLY A 240 1.22 -31.80 14.93
N ASN A 241 2.14 -32.72 14.71
CA ASN A 241 2.76 -33.53 15.76
C ASN A 241 4.30 -33.45 15.65
N GLU A 242 5.01 -34.27 16.43
CA GLU A 242 6.48 -34.27 16.40
C GLU A 242 7.05 -34.67 15.03
N ASN A 243 6.34 -35.47 14.24
CA ASN A 243 6.79 -36.02 12.98
C ASN A 243 6.39 -35.13 11.77
N ALA A 244 5.23 -34.47 11.85
CA ALA A 244 4.71 -33.67 10.76
C ALA A 244 3.95 -32.46 11.29
N ARG A 245 4.26 -31.27 10.73
CA ARG A 245 3.59 -30.00 11.03
C ARG A 245 3.12 -29.37 9.72
N TYR A 246 1.99 -28.71 9.77
CA TYR A 246 1.44 -28.03 8.61
C TYR A 246 0.92 -26.65 8.99
N ASN A 247 1.09 -25.72 8.05
CA ASN A 247 0.43 -24.43 8.04
C ASN A 247 -0.07 -24.21 6.62
N VAL A 248 -1.37 -24.17 6.44
CA VAL A 248 -2.01 -23.96 5.14
C VAL A 248 -2.83 -22.69 5.23
N ASN A 249 -2.54 -21.75 4.37
CA ASN A 249 -3.29 -20.52 4.23
C ASN A 249 -4.02 -20.47 2.90
N LEU A 250 -5.27 -20.03 2.93
CA LEU A 250 -6.09 -19.76 1.76
C LEU A 250 -6.51 -18.30 1.81
N GLY A 251 -5.94 -17.49 0.92
CA GLY A 251 -6.17 -16.05 0.87
C GLY A 251 -6.97 -15.61 -0.34
N TYR A 252 -7.75 -14.55 -0.17
CA TYR A 252 -8.44 -13.86 -1.23
C TYR A 252 -8.33 -12.35 -1.05
N LEU A 253 -7.73 -11.68 -2.03
CA LEU A 253 -7.64 -10.21 -2.07
C LEU A 253 -8.39 -9.70 -3.31
N ASN A 254 -9.29 -8.76 -3.09
CA ASN A 254 -9.96 -8.01 -4.15
C ASN A 254 -9.82 -6.52 -3.89
N THR A 255 -9.16 -5.82 -4.79
CA THR A 255 -8.95 -4.37 -4.70
C THR A 255 -9.53 -3.68 -5.90
N GLN A 256 -10.28 -2.61 -5.66
CA GLN A 256 -10.82 -1.73 -6.69
C GLN A 256 -10.15 -0.36 -6.58
N GLY A 257 -9.52 0.07 -7.67
CA GLY A 257 -8.85 1.36 -7.74
C GLY A 257 -9.81 2.53 -7.93
N LEU A 258 -9.22 3.71 -8.02
CA LEU A 258 -9.95 4.98 -8.10
C LEU A 258 -10.28 5.40 -9.53
N PHE A 259 -9.66 4.80 -10.55
CA PHE A 259 -9.96 5.15 -11.94
C PHE A 259 -11.34 4.63 -12.37
N ASN A 260 -12.12 5.50 -13.01
CA ASN A 260 -13.45 5.16 -13.53
C ASN A 260 -13.36 4.45 -14.88
N THR A 261 -12.63 3.34 -14.95
CA THR A 261 -12.46 2.51 -16.14
C THR A 261 -13.31 1.27 -16.06
N LYS A 262 -13.82 0.79 -17.19
CA LYS A 262 -14.79 -0.31 -17.18
C LYS A 262 -14.22 -1.64 -16.65
N ASN A 263 -12.90 -1.91 -16.75
CA ASN A 263 -12.35 -3.23 -16.38
C ASN A 263 -10.87 -3.28 -15.92
N THR A 264 -10.13 -2.18 -15.92
CA THR A 264 -8.64 -2.25 -15.79
C THR A 264 -8.09 -1.91 -14.41
N ASP A 265 -8.92 -1.39 -13.49
CA ASP A 265 -8.47 -0.96 -12.16
C ASP A 265 -8.91 -1.90 -11.02
N LYS A 266 -9.05 -3.20 -11.33
CA LYS A 266 -9.40 -4.23 -10.35
C LYS A 266 -8.31 -5.30 -10.31
N THR A 267 -7.78 -5.54 -9.15
CA THR A 267 -6.85 -6.64 -8.89
C THR A 267 -7.53 -7.68 -8.01
N LYS A 268 -7.44 -8.96 -8.42
CA LYS A 268 -7.91 -10.10 -7.64
C LYS A 268 -6.77 -11.09 -7.51
N ASN A 269 -6.38 -11.38 -6.30
CA ASN A 269 -5.37 -12.38 -6.00
C ASN A 269 -5.99 -13.51 -5.16
N LEU A 270 -5.71 -14.73 -5.55
CA LEU A 270 -5.98 -15.94 -4.78
C LEU A 270 -4.62 -16.49 -4.35
N GLY A 271 -4.37 -16.52 -3.06
CA GLY A 271 -3.17 -17.05 -2.45
C GLY A 271 -3.39 -18.38 -1.75
#